data_17198e88cb94e9dd7ab637ed4f66f989
#
_entry.id   17198e88cb94e9dd7ab637ed4f66f989
#
_cell.length_a   1.000
_cell.length_b   1.000
_cell.length_c   1.000
_cell.angle_alpha   90.00
_cell.angle_beta   90.00
_cell.angle_gamma   90.00
#
_symmetry.space_group_name_H-M   'P 1'
#
loop_
_entity.id
_entity.type
_entity.pdbx_description
1 polymer ?
#
loop_
_entity_poly.entity_id
_entity_poly.type
_entity_poly.pdbx_seq_one_letter_code
_entity_poly.pdbx_strand_id
1 'polypeptide(L)'
;TRGGGIATTPGGAAPAATAEVSSRRAHPEDLMTEDHRLLLRCTWPLLQSRNSAGVMAVAALQFDFAPAYEHHRCAKALMFCMRSTRSASEYVILHSVASFAYRFPSVFAPYYAGFFVRASDPLHVKCLKLNVLTEIIAEDHIPELLKELQAYLRDNEMSFVSNAIFALGRCVQKYPKIQERILR
;
A
#
# COMPACT_ATOMS: atom_id res chain seq x y z
N THR A 1 -70.50 -0.07 54.82
CA THR A 1 -70.70 1.03 53.87
C THR A 1 -69.47 1.22 52.94
N ARG A 2 -69.74 0.78 51.77
CA ARG A 2 -69.18 1.21 50.49
C ARG A 2 -67.70 1.60 50.39
N GLY A 3 -66.88 0.69 49.78
CA GLY A 3 -65.62 0.91 49.16
C GLY A 3 -65.75 0.81 47.67
N GLY A 4 -65.20 1.82 46.96
CA GLY A 4 -65.12 1.83 45.53
C GLY A 4 -63.78 1.22 45.13
N GLY A 5 -63.79 0.18 44.30
CA GLY A 5 -62.63 -0.37 43.66
C GLY A 5 -62.29 0.43 42.42
N ILE A 6 -61.03 0.79 42.28
CA ILE A 6 -60.49 1.38 41.06
C ILE A 6 -59.68 0.29 40.35
N ALA A 7 -60.12 -0.08 39.15
CA ALA A 7 -59.46 -1.02 38.27
C ALA A 7 -58.26 -0.34 37.65
N THR A 8 -57.07 -0.88 37.89
CA THR A 8 -55.86 -0.53 37.18
C THR A 8 -55.67 -1.45 35.97
N THR A 9 -55.75 -0.90 34.78
CA THR A 9 -55.41 -1.52 33.50
C THR A 9 -53.90 -1.78 33.43
N PRO A 10 -53.44 -2.96 33.02
CA PRO A 10 -52.02 -3.17 32.73
C PRO A 10 -51.67 -2.57 31.36
N GLY A 11 -50.80 -1.58 31.39
CA GLY A 11 -50.23 -0.99 30.19
C GLY A 11 -49.38 -2.03 29.45
N GLY A 12 -49.79 -2.30 28.21
CA GLY A 12 -49.03 -3.12 27.29
C GLY A 12 -47.68 -2.47 26.96
N ALA A 13 -46.61 -3.12 27.35
CA ALA A 13 -45.27 -2.80 26.88
C ALA A 13 -45.15 -3.23 25.40
N ALA A 14 -45.04 -2.26 24.52
CA ALA A 14 -44.65 -2.52 23.17
C ALA A 14 -43.23 -3.09 23.11
N PRO A 15 -42.96 -4.12 22.31
CA PRO A 15 -41.60 -4.59 22.14
C PRO A 15 -40.78 -3.51 21.41
N ALA A 16 -39.72 -3.05 22.07
CA ALA A 16 -38.69 -2.23 21.45
C ALA A 16 -38.07 -3.07 20.34
N ALA A 17 -38.45 -2.75 19.10
CA ALA A 17 -37.76 -3.24 17.93
C ALA A 17 -36.33 -2.64 17.96
N THR A 18 -35.40 -3.41 18.53
CA THR A 18 -33.97 -3.18 18.30
C THR A 18 -33.74 -3.36 16.82
N ALA A 19 -33.81 -2.24 16.12
CA ALA A 19 -33.28 -2.16 14.76
C ALA A 19 -31.78 -2.42 14.86
N GLU A 20 -31.41 -3.67 14.66
CA GLU A 20 -30.04 -4.01 14.25
C GLU A 20 -29.80 -3.29 12.93
N VAL A 21 -29.26 -2.09 13.03
CA VAL A 21 -28.61 -1.41 11.93
C VAL A 21 -27.36 -2.23 11.66
N SER A 22 -27.55 -3.31 10.92
CA SER A 22 -26.47 -4.02 10.25
C SER A 22 -25.75 -2.96 9.41
N SER A 23 -24.67 -2.45 9.96
CA SER A 23 -23.72 -1.60 9.26
C SER A 23 -23.10 -2.44 8.13
N ARG A 24 -23.87 -2.63 7.05
CA ARG A 24 -23.31 -3.04 5.77
C ARG A 24 -22.36 -1.92 5.39
N ARG A 25 -21.07 -2.12 5.61
CA ARG A 25 -20.03 -1.29 5.01
C ARG A 25 -20.33 -1.32 3.52
N ALA A 26 -20.92 -0.23 3.02
CA ALA A 26 -21.16 -0.06 1.60
C ALA A 26 -19.84 -0.34 0.88
N HIS A 27 -19.86 -1.22 -0.08
CA HIS A 27 -18.68 -1.53 -0.89
C HIS A 27 -18.26 -0.21 -1.55
N PRO A 28 -16.97 0.13 -1.64
CA PRO A 28 -16.53 1.38 -2.28
C PRO A 28 -17.15 1.59 -3.67
N GLU A 29 -17.50 0.51 -4.35
CA GLU A 29 -18.16 0.52 -5.65
C GLU A 29 -19.60 1.06 -5.61
N ASP A 30 -20.33 0.84 -4.50
CA ASP A 30 -21.70 1.29 -4.33
C ASP A 30 -21.79 2.82 -4.08
N LEU A 31 -20.67 3.43 -3.67
CA LEU A 31 -20.54 4.87 -3.45
C LEU A 31 -20.09 5.64 -4.69
N MET A 32 -19.69 4.93 -5.75
CA MET A 32 -19.20 5.56 -6.98
C MET A 32 -20.36 6.04 -7.84
N THR A 33 -20.44 7.36 -8.01
CA THR A 33 -21.36 7.97 -8.99
C THR A 33 -20.92 7.65 -10.43
N GLU A 34 -21.85 7.81 -11.38
CA GLU A 34 -21.56 7.59 -12.79
C GLU A 34 -20.47 8.55 -13.31
N ASP A 35 -20.43 9.76 -12.78
CA ASP A 35 -19.38 10.75 -13.09
C ASP A 35 -17.99 10.29 -12.63
N HIS A 36 -17.88 9.67 -11.45
CA HIS A 36 -16.61 9.10 -11.00
C HIS A 36 -16.13 7.96 -11.93
N ARG A 37 -17.04 7.10 -12.36
CA ARG A 37 -16.70 6.01 -13.31
C ARG A 37 -16.27 6.58 -14.65
N LEU A 38 -16.92 7.62 -15.12
CA LEU A 38 -16.54 8.31 -16.36
C LEU A 38 -15.15 8.93 -16.23
N LEU A 39 -14.88 9.64 -15.12
CA LEU A 39 -13.58 10.25 -14.84
C LEU A 39 -12.46 9.18 -14.86
N LEU A 40 -12.63 8.08 -14.16
CA LEU A 40 -11.66 7.00 -14.12
C LEU A 40 -11.42 6.41 -15.51
N ARG A 41 -12.48 6.19 -16.29
CA ARG A 41 -12.39 5.66 -17.66
C ARG A 41 -11.66 6.62 -18.59
N CYS A 42 -11.96 7.92 -18.52
CA CYS A 42 -11.33 8.94 -19.37
C CYS A 42 -9.85 9.16 -19.03
N THR A 43 -9.47 9.01 -17.76
CA THR A 43 -8.07 9.22 -17.33
C THR A 43 -7.19 7.96 -17.56
N TRP A 44 -7.80 6.81 -17.72
CA TRP A 44 -7.11 5.52 -17.89
C TRP A 44 -6.07 5.50 -19.02
N PRO A 45 -6.34 5.99 -20.24
CA PRO A 45 -5.37 5.98 -21.33
C PRO A 45 -4.12 6.81 -21.03
N LEU A 46 -4.23 7.80 -20.13
CA LEU A 46 -3.12 8.67 -19.75
C LEU A 46 -2.03 7.94 -18.95
N LEU A 47 -2.33 6.78 -18.34
CA LEU A 47 -1.32 5.91 -17.71
C LEU A 47 -0.29 5.36 -18.71
N GLN A 48 -0.59 5.39 -20.01
CA GLN A 48 0.31 4.98 -21.09
C GLN A 48 1.09 6.18 -21.69
N SER A 49 0.94 7.37 -21.12
CA SER A 49 1.63 8.57 -21.57
C SER A 49 3.13 8.45 -21.36
N ARG A 50 3.90 9.12 -22.20
CA ARG A 50 5.36 9.28 -22.01
C ARG A 50 5.70 10.32 -20.94
N ASN A 51 4.74 11.14 -20.54
CA ASN A 51 4.94 12.15 -19.51
C ASN A 51 4.78 11.50 -18.13
N SER A 52 5.88 11.28 -17.42
CA SER A 52 5.90 10.68 -16.10
C SER A 52 5.08 11.46 -15.06
N ALA A 53 5.05 12.79 -15.13
CA ALA A 53 4.26 13.63 -14.23
C ALA A 53 2.76 13.38 -14.43
N GLY A 54 2.30 13.28 -15.69
CA GLY A 54 0.92 12.92 -16.01
C GLY A 54 0.55 11.53 -15.51
N VAL A 55 1.45 10.55 -15.71
CA VAL A 55 1.25 9.19 -15.21
C VAL A 55 1.16 9.15 -13.69
N MET A 56 2.03 9.88 -12.97
CA MET A 56 1.98 9.97 -11.51
C MET A 56 0.68 10.59 -11.01
N ALA A 57 0.24 11.69 -11.62
CA ALA A 57 -1.00 12.37 -11.25
C ALA A 57 -2.23 11.47 -11.45
N VAL A 58 -2.28 10.79 -12.60
CA VAL A 58 -3.38 9.85 -12.89
C VAL A 58 -3.32 8.62 -11.98
N ALA A 59 -2.12 8.10 -11.70
CA ALA A 59 -1.97 6.99 -10.76
C ALA A 59 -2.45 7.38 -9.36
N ALA A 60 -2.13 8.58 -8.88
CA ALA A 60 -2.64 9.08 -7.59
C ALA A 60 -4.17 9.14 -7.58
N LEU A 61 -4.78 9.71 -8.62
CA LEU A 61 -6.23 9.74 -8.77
C LEU A 61 -6.84 8.33 -8.72
N GLN A 62 -6.25 7.40 -9.46
CA GLN A 62 -6.74 6.02 -9.53
C GLN A 62 -6.57 5.28 -8.20
N PHE A 63 -5.46 5.47 -7.47
CA PHE A 63 -5.26 4.85 -6.16
C PHE A 63 -6.23 5.37 -5.08
N ASP A 64 -6.70 6.61 -5.22
CA ASP A 64 -7.63 7.20 -4.26
C ASP A 64 -9.10 6.88 -4.59
N PHE A 65 -9.46 6.77 -5.87
CA PHE A 65 -10.85 6.67 -6.29
C PHE A 65 -11.22 5.34 -6.98
N ALA A 66 -10.24 4.62 -7.55
CA ALA A 66 -10.54 3.37 -8.24
C ALA A 66 -10.68 2.18 -7.27
N PRO A 67 -11.44 1.16 -7.64
CA PRO A 67 -11.53 -0.08 -6.89
C PRO A 67 -10.16 -0.76 -6.76
N ALA A 68 -9.95 -1.46 -5.65
CA ALA A 68 -8.66 -2.10 -5.32
C ALA A 68 -8.16 -3.08 -6.39
N TYR A 69 -9.07 -3.74 -7.11
CA TYR A 69 -8.70 -4.69 -8.17
C TYR A 69 -8.06 -4.01 -9.40
N GLU A 70 -8.23 -2.69 -9.57
CA GLU A 70 -7.61 -1.93 -10.66
C GLU A 70 -6.22 -1.39 -10.32
N HIS A 71 -5.86 -1.31 -9.05
CA HIS A 71 -4.59 -0.73 -8.59
C HIS A 71 -3.36 -1.39 -9.22
N HIS A 72 -3.41 -2.69 -9.56
CA HIS A 72 -2.30 -3.39 -10.19
C HIS A 72 -1.85 -2.78 -11.53
N ARG A 73 -2.78 -2.18 -12.26
CA ARG A 73 -2.48 -1.51 -13.53
C ARG A 73 -1.72 -0.20 -13.29
N CYS A 74 -2.11 0.56 -12.26
CA CYS A 74 -1.41 1.78 -11.85
C CYS A 74 0.01 1.47 -11.41
N ALA A 75 0.19 0.42 -10.58
CA ALA A 75 1.50 -0.05 -10.17
C ALA A 75 2.37 -0.43 -11.38
N LYS A 76 1.81 -1.16 -12.36
CA LYS A 76 2.52 -1.52 -13.59
C LYS A 76 2.99 -0.29 -14.37
N ALA A 77 2.12 0.72 -14.52
CA ALA A 77 2.45 1.96 -15.22
C ALA A 77 3.56 2.75 -14.49
N LEU A 78 3.48 2.87 -13.17
CA LEU A 78 4.49 3.53 -12.35
C LEU A 78 5.84 2.81 -12.42
N MET A 79 5.84 1.47 -12.35
CA MET A 79 7.06 0.66 -12.47
C MET A 79 7.69 0.80 -13.87
N PHE A 80 6.88 0.93 -14.91
CA PHE A 80 7.37 1.22 -16.26
C PHE A 80 8.02 2.61 -16.33
N CYS A 81 7.37 3.64 -15.76
CA CYS A 81 7.94 4.99 -15.67
C CYS A 81 9.27 5.00 -14.92
N MET A 82 9.36 4.31 -13.78
CA MET A 82 10.57 4.23 -12.98
C MET A 82 11.75 3.61 -13.76
N ARG A 83 11.49 2.61 -14.63
CA ARG A 83 12.51 1.97 -15.46
C ARG A 83 12.93 2.81 -16.66
N SER A 84 12.01 3.57 -17.22
CA SER A 84 12.24 4.37 -18.44
C SER A 84 12.88 5.72 -18.15
N THR A 85 12.73 6.23 -16.94
CA THR A 85 13.23 7.54 -16.52
C THR A 85 14.59 7.39 -15.85
N ARG A 86 15.56 8.15 -16.32
CA ARG A 86 16.91 8.22 -15.73
C ARG A 86 17.10 9.57 -15.07
N SER A 87 17.86 9.62 -13.96
CA SER A 87 18.30 10.85 -13.29
C SER A 87 17.32 11.41 -12.25
N ALA A 88 17.28 12.73 -12.06
CA ALA A 88 16.56 13.41 -10.99
C ALA A 88 15.06 13.07 -10.91
N SER A 89 14.43 12.79 -12.05
CA SER A 89 13.02 12.40 -12.11
C SER A 89 12.76 11.00 -11.57
N GLU A 90 13.76 10.11 -11.55
CA GLU A 90 13.65 8.76 -10.95
C GLU A 90 13.33 8.85 -9.46
N TYR A 91 13.98 9.77 -8.74
CA TYR A 91 13.74 9.96 -7.31
C TYR A 91 12.29 10.41 -7.03
N VAL A 92 11.76 11.34 -7.82
CA VAL A 92 10.38 11.84 -7.64
C VAL A 92 9.36 10.72 -7.88
N ILE A 93 9.57 9.93 -8.93
CA ILE A 93 8.70 8.78 -9.23
C ILE A 93 8.80 7.75 -8.10
N LEU A 94 10.02 7.43 -7.68
CA LEU A 94 10.25 6.47 -6.59
C LEU A 94 9.63 6.93 -5.27
N HIS A 95 9.68 8.22 -4.96
CA HIS A 95 9.03 8.79 -3.78
C HIS A 95 7.50 8.63 -3.84
N SER A 96 6.90 8.88 -5.00
CA SER A 96 5.46 8.66 -5.21
C SER A 96 5.10 7.18 -5.10
N VAL A 97 5.91 6.30 -5.71
CA VAL A 97 5.75 4.85 -5.58
C VAL A 97 5.86 4.41 -4.12
N ALA A 98 6.82 4.97 -3.37
CA ALA A 98 6.97 4.67 -1.94
C ALA A 98 5.67 4.99 -1.16
N SER A 99 5.08 6.15 -1.40
CA SER A 99 3.83 6.56 -0.74
C SER A 99 2.68 5.58 -1.03
N PHE A 100 2.57 5.10 -2.26
CA PHE A 100 1.55 4.09 -2.63
C PHE A 100 1.88 2.70 -2.10
N ALA A 101 3.16 2.30 -2.10
CA ALA A 101 3.61 1.03 -1.59
C ALA A 101 3.35 0.87 -0.08
N TYR A 102 3.46 1.95 0.69
CA TYR A 102 3.08 1.96 2.11
C TYR A 102 1.57 1.74 2.32
N ARG A 103 0.73 2.29 1.44
CA ARG A 103 -0.73 2.14 1.53
C ARG A 103 -1.22 0.81 0.97
N PHE A 104 -0.58 0.30 -0.08
CA PHE A 104 -0.99 -0.87 -0.85
C PHE A 104 0.18 -1.82 -1.12
N PRO A 105 0.82 -2.39 -0.09
CA PRO A 105 2.03 -3.19 -0.25
C PRO A 105 1.82 -4.43 -1.13
N SER A 106 0.66 -5.07 -1.05
CA SER A 106 0.32 -6.26 -1.85
C SER A 106 0.29 -5.99 -3.36
N VAL A 107 -0.04 -4.77 -3.77
CA VAL A 107 -0.11 -4.37 -5.18
C VAL A 107 1.30 -4.27 -5.79
N PHE A 108 2.29 -3.87 -4.98
CA PHE A 108 3.69 -3.71 -5.41
C PHE A 108 4.54 -4.96 -5.13
N ALA A 109 4.07 -5.90 -4.33
CA ALA A 109 4.79 -7.13 -4.01
C ALA A 109 5.32 -7.89 -5.25
N PRO A 110 4.59 -8.04 -6.37
CA PRO A 110 5.12 -8.72 -7.56
C PRO A 110 6.29 -8.00 -8.23
N TYR A 111 6.52 -6.73 -7.89
CA TYR A 111 7.54 -5.88 -8.50
C TYR A 111 8.78 -5.69 -7.61
N TYR A 112 8.91 -6.43 -6.51
CA TYR A 112 9.99 -6.28 -5.52
C TYR A 112 11.39 -6.24 -6.14
N ALA A 113 11.67 -7.07 -7.15
CA ALA A 113 12.96 -7.09 -7.84
C ALA A 113 13.33 -5.76 -8.54
N GLY A 114 12.33 -4.93 -8.87
CA GLY A 114 12.55 -3.61 -9.43
C GLY A 114 13.12 -2.59 -8.44
N PHE A 115 13.05 -2.89 -7.14
CA PHE A 115 13.54 -2.04 -6.05
C PHE A 115 14.92 -2.48 -5.52
N PHE A 116 15.55 -3.49 -6.12
CA PHE A 116 16.92 -3.82 -5.76
C PHE A 116 17.85 -2.64 -6.05
N VAL A 117 18.76 -2.40 -5.12
CA VAL A 117 19.69 -1.27 -5.16
C VAL A 117 20.82 -1.59 -6.12
N ARG A 118 21.14 -0.64 -6.98
CA ARG A 118 22.28 -0.73 -7.89
C ARG A 118 23.47 0.04 -7.30
N ALA A 119 24.68 -0.41 -7.59
CA ALA A 119 25.90 0.27 -7.14
C ALA A 119 25.97 1.72 -7.65
N SER A 120 25.40 1.99 -8.84
CA SER A 120 25.37 3.32 -9.47
C SER A 120 24.33 4.27 -8.90
N ASP A 121 23.42 3.78 -8.03
CA ASP A 121 22.35 4.61 -7.48
C ASP A 121 22.95 5.59 -6.45
N PRO A 122 22.51 6.85 -6.44
CA PRO A 122 22.91 7.80 -5.39
C PRO A 122 22.31 7.38 -4.04
N LEU A 123 22.96 7.77 -2.93
CA LEU A 123 22.59 7.35 -1.56
C LEU A 123 21.10 7.50 -1.25
N HIS A 124 20.52 8.65 -1.56
CA HIS A 124 19.09 8.92 -1.27
C HIS A 124 18.14 7.98 -2.02
N VAL A 125 18.51 7.57 -3.26
CA VAL A 125 17.75 6.58 -4.04
C VAL A 125 17.94 5.18 -3.44
N LYS A 126 19.19 4.81 -3.08
CA LYS A 126 19.48 3.55 -2.39
C LYS A 126 18.63 3.38 -1.14
N CYS A 127 18.62 4.40 -0.26
CA CYS A 127 17.85 4.37 0.98
C CYS A 127 16.34 4.27 0.75
N LEU A 128 15.81 5.00 -0.24
CA LEU A 128 14.39 4.98 -0.54
C LEU A 128 13.95 3.63 -1.13
N LYS A 129 14.73 3.07 -2.07
CA LYS A 129 14.50 1.72 -2.61
C LYS A 129 14.47 0.66 -1.50
N LEU A 130 15.43 0.74 -0.58
CA LEU A 130 15.54 -0.16 0.56
C LEU A 130 14.31 -0.08 1.48
N ASN A 131 13.83 1.13 1.77
CA ASN A 131 12.63 1.34 2.56
C ASN A 131 11.39 0.74 1.89
N VAL A 132 11.18 1.01 0.59
CA VAL A 132 10.06 0.42 -0.16
C VAL A 132 10.15 -1.09 -0.15
N LEU A 133 11.33 -1.64 -0.42
CA LEU A 133 11.55 -3.08 -0.49
C LEU A 133 11.16 -3.80 0.81
N THR A 134 11.53 -3.25 1.97
CA THR A 134 11.17 -3.82 3.29
C THR A 134 9.67 -3.81 3.57
N GLU A 135 8.92 -2.87 2.96
CA GLU A 135 7.47 -2.80 3.13
C GLU A 135 6.71 -3.77 2.23
N ILE A 136 7.12 -3.88 0.96
CA ILE A 136 6.39 -4.64 -0.05
C ILE A 136 6.73 -6.13 -0.08
N ILE A 137 7.86 -6.53 0.54
CA ILE A 137 8.34 -7.92 0.45
C ILE A 137 7.32 -8.90 1.06
N ALA A 138 7.04 -9.96 0.33
CA ALA A 138 6.23 -11.08 0.80
C ALA A 138 7.12 -12.17 1.43
N GLU A 139 6.54 -13.02 2.29
CA GLU A 139 7.27 -14.08 3.00
C GLU A 139 8.05 -15.00 2.05
N ASP A 140 7.48 -15.30 0.87
CA ASP A 140 8.08 -16.20 -0.12
C ASP A 140 9.39 -15.65 -0.72
N HIS A 141 9.56 -14.34 -0.80
CA HIS A 141 10.71 -13.67 -1.41
C HIS A 141 11.78 -13.22 -0.40
N ILE A 142 11.59 -13.52 0.88
CA ILE A 142 12.54 -13.17 1.94
C ILE A 142 13.93 -13.76 1.71
N PRO A 143 14.09 -15.02 1.27
CA PRO A 143 15.43 -15.57 1.03
C PRO A 143 16.26 -14.80 0.00
N GLU A 144 15.57 -14.24 -1.02
CA GLU A 144 16.22 -13.40 -2.03
C GLU A 144 16.58 -12.03 -1.45
N LEU A 145 15.67 -11.43 -0.69
CA LEU A 145 15.94 -10.17 0.01
C LEU A 145 17.13 -10.27 0.94
N LEU A 146 17.26 -11.37 1.70
CA LEU A 146 18.38 -11.55 2.62
C LEU A 146 19.73 -11.63 1.90
N LYS A 147 19.78 -12.28 0.72
CA LYS A 147 20.99 -12.31 -0.11
C LYS A 147 21.38 -10.89 -0.58
N GLU A 148 20.39 -10.11 -1.01
CA GLU A 148 20.62 -8.72 -1.40
C GLU A 148 21.08 -7.87 -0.22
N LEU A 149 20.44 -7.97 0.94
CA LEU A 149 20.84 -7.24 2.15
C LEU A 149 22.27 -7.61 2.58
N GLN A 150 22.68 -8.88 2.48
CA GLN A 150 24.06 -9.31 2.74
C GLN A 150 25.06 -8.66 1.77
N ALA A 151 24.66 -8.47 0.51
CA ALA A 151 25.49 -7.75 -0.46
C ALA A 151 25.59 -6.27 -0.10
N TYR A 152 24.49 -5.65 0.34
CA TYR A 152 24.45 -4.22 0.74
C TYR A 152 25.29 -3.91 1.99
N LEU A 153 25.44 -4.88 2.90
CA LEU A 153 26.34 -4.74 4.07
C LEU A 153 27.82 -4.63 3.71
N ARG A 154 28.18 -4.94 2.45
CA ARG A 154 29.55 -4.80 1.93
C ARG A 154 29.76 -3.52 1.12
N ASP A 155 28.77 -2.63 1.08
CA ASP A 155 28.90 -1.34 0.40
C ASP A 155 29.95 -0.47 1.11
N ASN A 156 30.66 0.37 0.36
CA ASN A 156 31.68 1.26 0.90
C ASN A 156 31.06 2.45 1.67
N GLU A 157 29.77 2.71 1.51
CA GLU A 157 29.10 3.85 2.09
C GLU A 157 28.46 3.49 3.43
N MET A 158 29.13 3.88 4.55
CA MET A 158 28.71 3.53 5.90
C MET A 158 27.28 3.98 6.24
N SER A 159 26.83 5.11 5.69
CA SER A 159 25.46 5.58 5.85
C SER A 159 24.44 4.63 5.25
N PHE A 160 24.75 4.05 4.09
CA PHE A 160 23.90 3.05 3.45
C PHE A 160 23.92 1.71 4.20
N VAL A 161 25.09 1.27 4.65
CA VAL A 161 25.24 0.05 5.47
C VAL A 161 24.42 0.15 6.75
N SER A 162 24.46 1.29 7.43
CA SER A 162 23.62 1.53 8.62
C SER A 162 22.13 1.39 8.30
N ASN A 163 21.65 1.96 7.19
CA ASN A 163 20.27 1.82 6.76
C ASN A 163 19.92 0.37 6.37
N ALA A 164 20.86 -0.39 5.81
CA ALA A 164 20.66 -1.80 5.50
C ALA A 164 20.51 -2.65 6.78
N ILE A 165 21.26 -2.34 7.83
CA ILE A 165 21.11 -2.98 9.15
C ILE A 165 19.73 -2.70 9.75
N PHE A 166 19.28 -1.43 9.70
CA PHE A 166 17.92 -1.09 10.15
C PHE A 166 16.83 -1.78 9.33
N ALA A 167 17.02 -1.89 8.02
CA ALA A 167 16.10 -2.61 7.14
C ALA A 167 16.02 -4.10 7.51
N LEU A 168 17.17 -4.72 7.78
CA LEU A 168 17.23 -6.11 8.26
C LEU A 168 16.47 -6.27 9.58
N GLY A 169 16.66 -5.37 10.54
CA GLY A 169 15.93 -5.36 11.81
C GLY A 169 14.42 -5.29 11.62
N ARG A 170 13.93 -4.43 10.71
CA ARG A 170 12.50 -4.35 10.36
C ARG A 170 11.97 -5.65 9.74
N CYS A 171 12.76 -6.29 8.87
CA CYS A 171 12.38 -7.58 8.30
C CYS A 171 12.24 -8.66 9.36
N VAL A 172 13.14 -8.68 10.36
CA VAL A 172 13.07 -9.63 11.49
C VAL A 172 11.82 -9.38 12.33
N GLN A 173 11.49 -8.13 12.61
CA GLN A 173 10.28 -7.77 13.37
C GLN A 173 9.01 -8.18 12.63
N LYS A 174 8.97 -7.99 11.30
CA LYS A 174 7.82 -8.32 10.46
C LYS A 174 7.64 -9.84 10.29
N TYR A 175 8.75 -10.57 10.25
CA TYR A 175 8.78 -12.02 10.00
C TYR A 175 9.68 -12.77 11.01
N PRO A 176 9.18 -13.08 12.22
CA PRO A 176 9.99 -13.69 13.29
C PRO A 176 10.66 -15.03 12.91
N LYS A 177 10.03 -15.78 12.01
CA LYS A 177 10.58 -17.06 11.50
C LYS A 177 11.96 -16.95 10.84
N ILE A 178 12.35 -15.73 10.44
CA ILE A 178 13.61 -15.48 9.75
C ILE A 178 14.77 -15.32 10.73
N GLN A 179 14.48 -15.02 11.97
CA GLN A 179 15.49 -14.73 13.00
C GLN A 179 16.57 -15.83 13.07
N GLU A 180 16.19 -17.09 13.01
CA GLU A 180 17.14 -18.22 13.05
C GLU A 180 18.06 -18.28 11.82
N ARG A 181 17.60 -17.79 10.67
CA ARG A 181 18.39 -17.80 9.41
C ARG A 181 19.37 -16.64 9.31
N ILE A 182 19.13 -15.56 10.05
CA ILE A 182 19.99 -14.37 10.06
C ILE A 182 21.13 -14.53 11.06
N LEU A 183 20.90 -15.31 12.14
CA LEU A 183 21.90 -15.54 13.19
C LEU A 183 22.91 -16.64 12.83
N ARG A 184 22.74 -17.34 11.72
CA ARG A 184 23.70 -18.32 11.16
C ARG A 184 24.54 -17.70 10.06
#